data_aafb98d402aaa0ea330b0a3c125cca8d
#
_entry.id   aafb98d402aaa0ea330b0a3c125cca8d
#
_cell.length_a   1.000
_cell.length_b   1.000
_cell.length_c   1.000
_cell.angle_alpha   90.00
_cell.angle_beta   90.00
_cell.angle_gamma   90.00
#
_symmetry.space_group_name_H-M   'P 1'
#
loop_
_entity.id
_entity.type
_entity.pdbx_description
1 polymer ?
#
loop_
_entity_poly.entity_id
_entity_poly.type
_entity_poly.pdbx_seq_one_letter_code
_entity_poly.pdbx_strand_id
1 'polypeptide(L)'
;MDHRPSPGIAGIIAALLVAVGLVGAGWFAAQGMAKLRTDDRYVTVKGSAERIVDADLVVWPMPHFVGGNDLREVTAQLDANTATIRAFFADAGFAEDEIAVSPPRLEDRWTYAFGENRPPERYRYATTVTLRTTRVDDALAALRRSGELVGRGVLFEQGGYPEFDYTGLNDIKPALIAEATANARESAVQFAKDSGATLGGIRNANQGVVSISDRDQGSPQVKKVRVVTTVEYFLRD
;
A
#
# COMPACT_ATOMS: atom_id res chain seq x y z
N MET A 1 76.83 -37.61 24.42
CA MET A 1 76.88 -36.39 25.26
C MET A 1 76.27 -35.27 24.43
N ASP A 2 75.08 -34.99 24.70
CA ASP A 2 74.32 -33.97 23.95
C ASP A 2 74.43 -32.62 24.62
N HIS A 3 75.22 -31.75 24.05
CA HIS A 3 75.40 -30.38 24.52
C HIS A 3 74.25 -29.53 24.03
N ARG A 4 73.17 -29.37 24.84
CA ARG A 4 72.19 -28.33 24.61
C ARG A 4 72.81 -26.96 24.98
N PRO A 5 72.94 -26.03 24.03
CA PRO A 5 73.40 -24.70 24.31
C PRO A 5 72.44 -23.99 25.28
N SER A 6 72.98 -23.50 26.40
CA SER A 6 72.25 -22.64 27.32
C SER A 6 71.87 -21.33 26.61
N PRO A 7 70.61 -20.85 26.70
CA PRO A 7 70.20 -19.61 26.04
C PRO A 7 71.01 -18.48 26.63
N GLY A 8 71.83 -17.79 25.81
CA GLY A 8 72.54 -16.60 26.19
C GLY A 8 71.57 -15.50 26.65
N ILE A 9 72.02 -14.57 27.47
CA ILE A 9 71.21 -13.43 28.01
C ILE A 9 70.40 -12.74 26.92
N ALA A 10 70.96 -12.61 25.71
CA ALA A 10 70.22 -12.06 24.53
C ALA A 10 69.00 -12.87 24.16
N GLY A 11 69.03 -14.20 24.28
CA GLY A 11 67.85 -15.06 23.97
C GLY A 11 66.75 -14.92 25.03
N ILE A 12 67.10 -14.71 26.28
CA ILE A 12 66.18 -14.46 27.39
C ILE A 12 65.50 -13.10 27.21
N ILE A 13 66.22 -12.07 26.83
CA ILE A 13 65.68 -10.74 26.56
C ILE A 13 64.75 -10.77 25.37
N ALA A 14 65.11 -11.47 24.27
CA ALA A 14 64.24 -11.63 23.11
C ALA A 14 62.92 -12.37 23.43
N ALA A 15 63.00 -13.45 24.23
CA ALA A 15 61.82 -14.17 24.69
C ALA A 15 60.89 -13.32 25.57
N LEU A 16 61.49 -12.47 26.43
CA LEU A 16 60.72 -11.55 27.28
C LEU A 16 59.99 -10.46 26.44
N LEU A 17 60.72 -9.87 25.46
CA LEU A 17 60.11 -8.89 24.56
C LEU A 17 58.94 -9.52 23.73
N VAL A 18 59.10 -10.75 23.24
CA VAL A 18 58.03 -11.46 22.55
C VAL A 18 56.85 -11.74 23.49
N ALA A 19 57.13 -12.16 24.73
CA ALA A 19 56.07 -12.41 25.72
C ALA A 19 55.29 -11.11 26.06
N VAL A 20 55.98 -9.99 26.27
CA VAL A 20 55.34 -8.68 26.51
C VAL A 20 54.50 -8.24 25.27
N GLY A 21 55.04 -8.45 24.05
CA GLY A 21 54.31 -8.16 22.81
C GLY A 21 53.05 -8.98 22.67
N LEU A 22 53.09 -10.27 22.99
CA LEU A 22 51.93 -11.16 22.95
C LEU A 22 50.84 -10.81 23.98
N VAL A 23 51.30 -10.46 25.23
CA VAL A 23 50.38 -10.00 26.28
C VAL A 23 49.74 -8.67 25.89
N GLY A 24 50.52 -7.71 25.32
CA GLY A 24 49.99 -6.46 24.82
C GLY A 24 48.98 -6.66 23.66
N ALA A 25 49.33 -7.49 22.68
CA ALA A 25 48.41 -7.82 21.56
C ALA A 25 47.13 -8.50 22.06
N GLY A 26 47.23 -9.44 23.01
CA GLY A 26 46.10 -10.10 23.66
C GLY A 26 45.18 -9.12 24.39
N TRP A 27 45.78 -8.16 25.11
CA TRP A 27 45.05 -7.10 25.82
C TRP A 27 44.28 -6.18 24.86
N PHE A 28 44.92 -5.72 23.79
CA PHE A 28 44.24 -4.89 22.76
C PHE A 28 43.18 -5.66 22.02
N ALA A 29 43.38 -6.94 21.70
CA ALA A 29 42.38 -7.80 21.10
C ALA A 29 41.16 -8.01 22.02
N ALA A 30 41.42 -8.24 23.33
CA ALA A 30 40.38 -8.39 24.33
C ALA A 30 39.55 -7.11 24.50
N GLN A 31 40.20 -5.93 24.52
CA GLN A 31 39.50 -4.66 24.58
C GLN A 31 38.70 -4.37 23.28
N GLY A 32 39.21 -4.73 22.11
CA GLY A 32 38.53 -4.62 20.85
C GLY A 32 37.27 -5.49 20.83
N MET A 33 37.35 -6.75 21.27
CA MET A 33 36.22 -7.65 21.39
C MET A 33 35.16 -7.20 22.44
N ALA A 34 35.62 -6.63 23.56
CA ALA A 34 34.72 -6.10 24.58
C ALA A 34 33.90 -4.92 24.04
N LYS A 35 34.51 -4.03 23.27
CA LYS A 35 33.79 -2.93 22.59
C LYS A 35 32.78 -3.40 21.59
N LEU A 36 33.05 -4.44 20.82
CA LEU A 36 32.11 -5.02 19.86
C LEU A 36 30.87 -5.62 20.55
N ARG A 37 31.00 -6.11 21.77
CA ARG A 37 29.88 -6.66 22.56
C ARG A 37 29.00 -5.60 23.22
N THR A 38 29.53 -4.42 23.54
CA THR A 38 28.77 -3.36 24.22
C THR A 38 27.92 -2.53 23.22
N ASP A 39 28.31 -2.49 21.94
CA ASP A 39 27.61 -1.73 20.91
C ASP A 39 26.43 -2.50 20.29
N ASP A 40 26.13 -3.75 20.71
CA ASP A 40 25.11 -4.58 20.16
C ASP A 40 23.73 -4.44 20.84
N ARG A 41 23.63 -3.64 21.91
CA ARG A 41 22.31 -3.41 22.54
C ARG A 41 21.53 -2.34 21.79
N TYR A 42 20.38 -2.74 21.28
CA TYR A 42 19.50 -1.83 20.57
C TYR A 42 18.04 -2.12 20.88
N VAL A 43 17.18 -1.16 20.60
CA VAL A 43 15.73 -1.29 20.65
C VAL A 43 15.14 -1.06 19.27
N THR A 44 14.22 -1.90 18.86
CA THR A 44 13.42 -1.71 17.64
C THR A 44 12.07 -1.16 18.04
N VAL A 45 11.74 0.01 17.54
CA VAL A 45 10.47 0.69 17.79
C VAL A 45 9.73 0.95 16.48
N LYS A 46 8.41 1.04 16.58
CA LYS A 46 7.58 1.46 15.47
C LYS A 46 6.82 2.73 15.85
N GLY A 47 6.91 3.73 15.00
CA GLY A 47 6.07 4.91 15.06
C GLY A 47 5.09 4.89 13.90
N SER A 48 3.89 5.39 14.13
CA SER A 48 2.87 5.55 13.09
C SER A 48 2.30 6.94 13.12
N ALA A 49 1.86 7.42 11.94
CA ALA A 49 1.05 8.61 11.80
C ALA A 49 -0.12 8.29 10.87
N GLU A 50 -1.26 8.89 11.14
CA GLU A 50 -2.48 8.72 10.36
C GLU A 50 -3.10 10.08 10.05
N ARG A 51 -3.68 10.21 8.86
CA ARG A 51 -4.46 11.38 8.47
C ARG A 51 -5.74 10.95 7.79
N ILE A 52 -6.83 11.55 8.19
CA ILE A 52 -8.12 11.42 7.51
C ILE A 52 -8.17 12.51 6.45
N VAL A 53 -8.49 12.13 5.23
CA VAL A 53 -8.61 13.02 4.06
C VAL A 53 -9.84 12.64 3.26
N ASP A 54 -10.40 13.60 2.53
CA ASP A 54 -11.46 13.32 1.59
C ASP A 54 -10.86 12.85 0.26
N ALA A 55 -11.52 11.90 -0.41
CA ALA A 55 -11.18 11.49 -1.76
C ALA A 55 -11.31 12.70 -2.72
N ASP A 56 -10.44 12.75 -3.70
CA ASP A 56 -10.38 13.83 -4.70
C ASP A 56 -10.65 13.31 -6.12
N LEU A 57 -10.91 12.02 -6.27
CA LEU A 57 -11.21 11.36 -7.53
C LEU A 57 -12.27 10.30 -7.31
N VAL A 58 -13.22 10.22 -8.25
CA VAL A 58 -14.20 9.14 -8.36
C VAL A 58 -14.04 8.47 -9.71
N VAL A 59 -13.96 7.14 -9.70
CA VAL A 59 -14.06 6.30 -10.87
C VAL A 59 -15.29 5.41 -10.68
N TRP A 60 -16.32 5.63 -11.48
CA TRP A 60 -17.59 4.92 -11.36
C TRP A 60 -17.89 4.13 -12.64
N PRO A 61 -17.50 2.85 -12.71
CA PRO A 61 -17.89 1.97 -13.80
C PRO A 61 -19.37 1.58 -13.67
N MET A 62 -20.08 1.60 -14.77
CA MET A 62 -21.45 1.11 -14.91
C MET A 62 -21.50 0.00 -15.98
N PRO A 63 -21.03 -1.22 -15.64
CA PRO A 63 -21.10 -2.35 -16.55
C PRO A 63 -22.55 -2.77 -16.73
N HIS A 64 -23.00 -2.87 -17.97
CA HIS A 64 -24.37 -3.24 -18.31
C HIS A 64 -24.40 -4.15 -19.52
N PHE A 65 -25.47 -4.91 -19.65
CA PHE A 65 -25.62 -5.89 -20.71
C PHE A 65 -27.05 -6.00 -21.19
N VAL A 66 -27.20 -6.62 -22.37
CA VAL A 66 -28.47 -7.05 -22.93
C VAL A 66 -28.33 -8.50 -23.39
N GLY A 67 -29.31 -9.33 -23.06
CA GLY A 67 -29.43 -10.69 -23.56
C GLY A 67 -30.56 -10.82 -24.57
N GLY A 68 -30.44 -11.76 -25.52
CA GLY A 68 -31.52 -12.02 -26.51
C GLY A 68 -31.11 -12.98 -27.61
N ASN A 69 -32.02 -13.23 -28.51
CA ASN A 69 -31.85 -14.20 -29.61
C ASN A 69 -31.67 -13.53 -30.98
N ASP A 70 -32.03 -12.26 -31.11
CA ASP A 70 -31.79 -11.46 -32.32
C ASP A 70 -30.63 -10.49 -32.06
N LEU A 71 -29.54 -10.60 -32.81
CA LEU A 71 -28.35 -9.78 -32.64
C LEU A 71 -28.60 -8.29 -32.89
N ARG A 72 -29.49 -7.95 -33.84
CA ARG A 72 -29.81 -6.55 -34.16
C ARG A 72 -30.58 -5.89 -33.02
N GLU A 73 -31.54 -6.61 -32.45
CA GLU A 73 -32.30 -6.13 -31.29
C GLU A 73 -31.43 -5.93 -30.09
N VAL A 74 -30.58 -6.92 -29.80
CA VAL A 74 -29.60 -6.86 -28.67
C VAL A 74 -28.63 -5.68 -28.83
N THR A 75 -28.12 -5.44 -30.05
CA THR A 75 -27.23 -4.30 -30.32
C THR A 75 -27.99 -2.98 -30.15
N ALA A 76 -29.16 -2.82 -30.75
CA ALA A 76 -29.90 -1.57 -30.63
C ALA A 76 -30.33 -1.26 -29.18
N GLN A 77 -30.67 -2.28 -28.41
CA GLN A 77 -31.02 -2.12 -27.00
C GLN A 77 -29.82 -1.75 -26.14
N LEU A 78 -28.63 -2.33 -26.40
CA LEU A 78 -27.39 -1.96 -25.67
C LEU A 78 -27.03 -0.49 -25.95
N ASP A 79 -27.13 -0.05 -27.20
CA ASP A 79 -26.88 1.33 -27.59
C ASP A 79 -27.85 2.29 -26.89
N ALA A 80 -29.13 1.93 -26.81
CA ALA A 80 -30.16 2.71 -26.11
C ALA A 80 -29.89 2.79 -24.60
N ASN A 81 -29.47 1.67 -23.96
CA ASN A 81 -29.11 1.62 -22.56
C ASN A 81 -27.86 2.47 -22.29
N THR A 82 -26.86 2.38 -23.15
CA THR A 82 -25.61 3.20 -23.07
C THR A 82 -25.95 4.69 -23.17
N ALA A 83 -26.82 5.08 -24.12
CA ALA A 83 -27.27 6.47 -24.24
C ALA A 83 -28.05 6.93 -23.00
N THR A 84 -28.86 6.05 -22.39
CA THR A 84 -29.59 6.33 -21.15
C THR A 84 -28.68 6.61 -19.99
N ILE A 85 -27.60 5.83 -19.83
CA ILE A 85 -26.59 6.05 -18.77
C ILE A 85 -25.84 7.36 -19.01
N ARG A 86 -25.42 7.64 -20.24
CA ARG A 86 -24.75 8.90 -20.59
C ARG A 86 -25.64 10.11 -20.31
N ALA A 87 -26.91 10.04 -20.68
CA ALA A 87 -27.89 11.09 -20.39
C ALA A 87 -28.08 11.27 -18.87
N PHE A 88 -28.12 10.21 -18.09
CA PHE A 88 -28.19 10.29 -16.63
C PHE A 88 -27.00 11.06 -16.03
N PHE A 89 -25.78 10.84 -16.49
CA PHE A 89 -24.60 11.58 -16.05
C PHE A 89 -24.65 13.04 -16.54
N ALA A 90 -25.05 13.29 -17.79
CA ALA A 90 -25.23 14.64 -18.32
C ALA A 90 -26.27 15.43 -17.52
N ASP A 91 -27.42 14.81 -17.17
CA ASP A 91 -28.49 15.40 -16.34
C ASP A 91 -28.00 15.68 -14.90
N ALA A 92 -27.01 14.91 -14.41
CA ALA A 92 -26.31 15.17 -13.15
C ALA A 92 -25.23 16.27 -13.28
N GLY A 93 -25.03 16.83 -14.47
CA GLY A 93 -24.13 17.95 -14.74
C GLY A 93 -22.70 17.54 -15.08
N PHE A 94 -22.42 16.25 -15.35
CA PHE A 94 -21.08 15.82 -15.76
C PHE A 94 -20.83 16.11 -17.23
N ALA A 95 -19.59 16.51 -17.54
CA ALA A 95 -19.17 16.82 -18.89
C ALA A 95 -18.89 15.53 -19.70
N GLU A 96 -18.96 15.64 -21.01
CA GLU A 96 -18.77 14.50 -21.92
C GLU A 96 -17.36 13.86 -21.81
N ASP A 97 -16.35 14.66 -21.52
CA ASP A 97 -14.96 14.22 -21.34
C ASP A 97 -14.70 13.49 -20.02
N GLU A 98 -15.64 13.61 -19.06
CA GLU A 98 -15.63 12.81 -17.82
C GLU A 98 -16.24 11.40 -18.02
N ILE A 99 -16.87 11.15 -19.19
CA ILE A 99 -17.63 9.92 -19.46
C ILE A 99 -16.97 9.13 -20.59
N ALA A 100 -16.48 7.95 -20.26
CA ALA A 100 -15.88 7.02 -21.23
C ALA A 100 -16.79 5.81 -21.44
N VAL A 101 -16.84 5.32 -22.68
CA VAL A 101 -17.55 4.08 -23.03
C VAL A 101 -16.53 3.06 -23.54
N SER A 102 -16.48 1.89 -22.92
CA SER A 102 -15.59 0.81 -23.33
C SER A 102 -16.11 0.15 -24.62
N PRO A 103 -15.21 -0.43 -25.45
CA PRO A 103 -15.64 -1.25 -26.57
C PRO A 103 -16.57 -2.38 -26.10
N PRO A 104 -17.72 -2.60 -26.76
CA PRO A 104 -18.67 -3.62 -26.34
C PRO A 104 -18.13 -5.03 -26.64
N ARG A 105 -18.56 -5.99 -25.82
CA ARG A 105 -18.18 -7.40 -25.92
C ARG A 105 -19.42 -8.24 -26.23
N LEU A 106 -19.40 -8.94 -27.38
CA LEU A 106 -20.41 -9.91 -27.75
C LEU A 106 -19.99 -11.33 -27.33
N GLU A 107 -20.91 -12.03 -26.69
CA GLU A 107 -20.79 -13.45 -26.36
C GLU A 107 -21.92 -14.22 -27.05
N ASP A 108 -21.59 -15.21 -27.92
CA ASP A 108 -22.54 -16.21 -28.44
C ASP A 108 -22.53 -17.42 -27.52
N ARG A 109 -23.45 -17.46 -26.58
CA ARG A 109 -23.56 -18.46 -25.51
C ARG A 109 -23.90 -19.86 -26.03
N TRP A 110 -24.32 -20.00 -27.30
CA TRP A 110 -24.57 -21.26 -27.90
C TRP A 110 -23.37 -21.92 -28.57
N THR A 111 -22.29 -21.19 -28.75
CA THR A 111 -21.05 -21.70 -29.37
C THR A 111 -20.53 -22.96 -28.65
N TYR A 112 -20.64 -23.02 -27.34
CA TYR A 112 -20.13 -24.12 -26.52
C TYR A 112 -21.22 -24.85 -25.73
N ALA A 113 -22.49 -24.54 -25.96
CA ALA A 113 -23.62 -25.16 -25.28
C ALA A 113 -24.34 -26.15 -26.21
N PHE A 114 -24.42 -27.42 -25.77
CA PHE A 114 -25.00 -28.52 -26.54
C PHE A 114 -26.23 -29.11 -25.83
N GLY A 115 -27.19 -29.57 -26.60
CA GLY A 115 -28.37 -30.26 -26.10
C GLY A 115 -29.31 -29.38 -25.27
N GLU A 116 -29.89 -29.96 -24.21
CA GLU A 116 -30.84 -29.32 -23.30
C GLU A 116 -30.23 -28.25 -22.39
N ASN A 117 -28.90 -28.20 -22.29
CA ASN A 117 -28.19 -27.22 -21.48
C ASN A 117 -27.95 -25.87 -22.17
N ARG A 118 -28.59 -25.61 -23.30
CA ARG A 118 -28.50 -24.31 -23.96
C ARG A 118 -29.23 -23.25 -23.13
N PRO A 119 -28.56 -22.11 -22.84
CA PRO A 119 -29.25 -20.98 -22.20
C PRO A 119 -30.37 -20.47 -23.11
N PRO A 120 -31.47 -19.93 -22.55
CA PRO A 120 -32.61 -19.45 -23.32
C PRO A 120 -32.24 -18.30 -24.27
N GLU A 121 -31.28 -17.50 -23.90
CA GLU A 121 -30.73 -16.39 -24.67
C GLU A 121 -29.42 -16.78 -25.32
N ARG A 122 -29.33 -16.62 -26.64
CA ARG A 122 -28.13 -16.93 -27.42
C ARG A 122 -27.03 -15.90 -27.24
N TYR A 123 -27.40 -14.64 -27.39
CA TYR A 123 -26.45 -13.54 -27.37
C TYR A 123 -26.48 -12.83 -26.03
N ARG A 124 -25.30 -12.47 -25.56
CA ARG A 124 -25.10 -11.53 -24.47
C ARG A 124 -24.12 -10.46 -24.96
N TYR A 125 -24.56 -9.21 -24.95
CA TYR A 125 -23.80 -8.08 -25.43
C TYR A 125 -23.65 -7.08 -24.30
N ALA A 126 -22.42 -6.75 -23.93
CA ALA A 126 -22.09 -6.00 -22.72
C ALA A 126 -21.09 -4.88 -23.01
N THR A 127 -21.23 -3.79 -22.31
CA THR A 127 -20.27 -2.70 -22.29
C THR A 127 -20.24 -2.02 -20.93
N THR A 128 -19.32 -1.07 -20.73
CA THR A 128 -19.21 -0.28 -19.51
C THR A 128 -19.16 1.20 -19.84
N VAL A 129 -20.06 1.97 -19.24
CA VAL A 129 -19.94 3.43 -19.18
C VAL A 129 -19.20 3.77 -17.89
N THR A 130 -18.11 4.51 -17.96
CA THR A 130 -17.32 4.89 -16.79
C THR A 130 -17.32 6.41 -16.65
N LEU A 131 -17.80 6.89 -15.51
CA LEU A 131 -17.61 8.28 -15.08
C LEU A 131 -16.25 8.37 -14.36
N ARG A 132 -15.43 9.35 -14.75
CA ARG A 132 -14.20 9.72 -14.04
C ARG A 132 -14.21 11.21 -13.75
N THR A 133 -14.32 11.58 -12.46
CA THR A 133 -14.50 12.98 -12.07
C THR A 133 -13.80 13.30 -10.75
N THR A 134 -13.40 14.57 -10.59
CA THR A 134 -12.92 15.11 -9.31
C THR A 134 -14.06 15.69 -8.46
N ARG A 135 -15.28 15.74 -8.97
CA ARG A 135 -16.47 16.27 -8.31
C ARG A 135 -17.14 15.20 -7.45
N VAL A 136 -16.50 14.88 -6.32
CA VAL A 136 -16.90 13.78 -5.43
C VAL A 136 -18.32 13.93 -4.92
N ASP A 137 -18.73 15.14 -4.49
CA ASP A 137 -20.06 15.40 -3.93
C ASP A 137 -21.16 15.23 -4.99
N ASP A 138 -20.92 15.67 -6.22
CA ASP A 138 -21.84 15.50 -7.33
C ASP A 138 -22.00 14.01 -7.69
N ALA A 139 -20.91 13.24 -7.67
CA ALA A 139 -20.94 11.82 -7.89
C ALA A 139 -21.73 11.09 -6.78
N LEU A 140 -21.58 11.49 -5.52
CA LEU A 140 -22.39 10.97 -4.41
C LEU A 140 -23.87 11.34 -4.56
N ALA A 141 -24.18 12.53 -5.05
CA ALA A 141 -25.56 12.93 -5.35
C ALA A 141 -26.16 12.08 -6.47
N ALA A 142 -25.42 11.85 -7.55
CA ALA A 142 -25.83 10.98 -8.65
C ALA A 142 -25.98 9.52 -8.18
N LEU A 143 -25.10 9.02 -7.32
CA LEU A 143 -25.18 7.66 -6.79
C LEU A 143 -26.51 7.39 -6.08
N ARG A 144 -27.01 8.35 -5.30
CA ARG A 144 -28.33 8.25 -4.63
C ARG A 144 -29.50 8.12 -5.62
N ARG A 145 -29.33 8.59 -6.85
CA ARG A 145 -30.32 8.55 -7.92
C ARG A 145 -30.13 7.37 -8.88
N SER A 146 -29.07 6.61 -8.77
CA SER A 146 -28.71 5.56 -9.75
C SER A 146 -29.78 4.48 -9.94
N GLY A 147 -30.64 4.27 -8.93
CA GLY A 147 -31.81 3.38 -9.04
C GLY A 147 -32.81 3.79 -10.16
N GLU A 148 -32.81 5.05 -10.61
CA GLU A 148 -33.63 5.53 -11.72
C GLU A 148 -33.29 4.77 -13.04
N LEU A 149 -32.02 4.38 -13.21
CA LEU A 149 -31.57 3.65 -14.39
C LEU A 149 -32.17 2.25 -14.47
N VAL A 150 -32.31 1.57 -13.35
CA VAL A 150 -32.99 0.27 -13.28
C VAL A 150 -34.46 0.44 -13.65
N GLY A 151 -35.08 1.52 -13.16
CA GLY A 151 -36.47 1.87 -13.54
C GLY A 151 -36.64 2.16 -15.04
N ARG A 152 -35.59 2.55 -15.75
CA ARG A 152 -35.56 2.75 -17.21
C ARG A 152 -35.17 1.48 -17.98
N GLY A 153 -35.05 0.32 -17.31
CA GLY A 153 -34.79 -0.98 -17.94
C GLY A 153 -33.29 -1.31 -18.13
N VAL A 154 -32.37 -0.54 -17.58
CA VAL A 154 -30.92 -0.85 -17.65
C VAL A 154 -30.61 -1.98 -16.69
N LEU A 155 -30.04 -3.09 -17.19
CA LEU A 155 -29.59 -4.22 -16.40
C LEU A 155 -28.08 -4.09 -16.17
N PHE A 156 -27.69 -3.93 -14.92
CA PHE A 156 -26.29 -3.85 -14.53
C PHE A 156 -25.69 -5.23 -14.24
N GLU A 157 -24.39 -5.37 -14.51
CA GLU A 157 -23.60 -6.47 -13.99
C GLU A 157 -23.17 -6.19 -12.54
N GLN A 158 -22.67 -7.22 -11.86
CA GLN A 158 -22.05 -7.04 -10.55
C GLN A 158 -20.79 -6.16 -10.67
N GLY A 159 -20.55 -5.30 -9.68
CA GLY A 159 -19.35 -4.47 -9.63
C GLY A 159 -19.48 -3.02 -10.12
N GLY A 160 -20.70 -2.56 -10.39
CA GLY A 160 -20.99 -1.18 -10.82
C GLY A 160 -20.97 -0.13 -9.70
N TYR A 161 -20.09 -0.28 -8.68
CA TYR A 161 -19.98 0.68 -7.58
C TYR A 161 -18.87 1.69 -7.85
N PRO A 162 -19.07 2.96 -7.46
CA PRO A 162 -18.01 3.97 -7.55
C PRO A 162 -16.86 3.63 -6.62
N GLU A 163 -15.66 3.79 -7.13
CA GLU A 163 -14.41 3.78 -6.36
C GLU A 163 -14.00 5.22 -6.10
N PHE A 164 -13.66 5.51 -4.86
CA PHE A 164 -13.20 6.82 -4.43
C PHE A 164 -11.72 6.74 -4.14
N ASP A 165 -10.93 7.64 -4.69
CA ASP A 165 -9.49 7.66 -4.54
C ASP A 165 -9.02 9.01 -3.99
N TYR A 166 -7.89 8.97 -3.29
CA TYR A 166 -7.15 10.15 -2.89
C TYR A 166 -5.82 10.20 -3.65
N THR A 167 -5.67 11.19 -4.53
CA THR A 167 -4.49 11.33 -5.39
C THR A 167 -3.41 12.25 -4.80
N GLY A 168 -3.76 13.08 -3.79
CA GLY A 168 -2.89 14.05 -3.13
C GLY A 168 -1.86 13.47 -2.14
N LEU A 169 -1.56 12.16 -2.23
CA LEU A 169 -0.65 11.50 -1.29
C LEU A 169 0.73 12.17 -1.19
N ASN A 170 1.28 12.62 -2.32
CA ASN A 170 2.63 13.21 -2.35
C ASN A 170 2.73 14.51 -1.54
N ASP A 171 1.64 15.23 -1.37
CA ASP A 171 1.62 16.50 -0.63
C ASP A 171 1.67 16.27 0.89
N ILE A 172 1.03 15.22 1.38
CA ILE A 172 0.95 14.93 2.81
C ILE A 172 1.99 13.92 3.30
N LYS A 173 2.56 13.11 2.40
CA LYS A 173 3.50 12.04 2.72
C LYS A 173 4.72 12.50 3.52
N PRO A 174 5.42 13.61 3.18
CA PRO A 174 6.58 14.06 3.95
C PRO A 174 6.25 14.38 5.40
N ALA A 175 5.11 15.05 5.64
CA ALA A 175 4.65 15.40 6.98
C ALA A 175 4.29 14.15 7.80
N LEU A 176 3.61 13.17 7.20
CA LEU A 176 3.28 11.90 7.86
C LEU A 176 4.52 11.10 8.22
N ILE A 177 5.54 11.06 7.35
CA ILE A 177 6.80 10.37 7.64
C ILE A 177 7.53 11.05 8.82
N ALA A 178 7.57 12.38 8.84
CA ALA A 178 8.20 13.13 9.92
C ALA A 178 7.49 12.85 11.25
N GLU A 179 6.17 12.86 11.28
CA GLU A 179 5.35 12.56 12.46
C GLU A 179 5.54 11.11 12.92
N ALA A 180 5.48 10.13 12.01
CA ALA A 180 5.72 8.72 12.34
C ALA A 180 7.11 8.48 12.90
N THR A 181 8.13 9.19 12.37
CA THR A 181 9.52 9.09 12.86
C THR A 181 9.67 9.73 14.25
N ALA A 182 9.00 10.86 14.50
CA ALA A 182 8.96 11.49 15.82
C ALA A 182 8.32 10.57 16.86
N ASN A 183 7.19 9.94 16.53
CA ASN A 183 6.48 8.99 17.40
C ASN A 183 7.34 7.73 17.68
N ALA A 184 8.09 7.23 16.69
CA ALA A 184 9.05 6.14 16.88
C ALA A 184 10.14 6.55 17.88
N ARG A 185 10.70 7.76 17.75
CA ARG A 185 11.71 8.27 18.65
C ARG A 185 11.20 8.44 20.09
N GLU A 186 10.02 8.99 20.25
CA GLU A 186 9.36 9.13 21.56
C GLU A 186 9.20 7.77 22.26
N SER A 187 8.72 6.77 21.51
CA SER A 187 8.61 5.38 21.99
C SER A 187 9.97 4.81 22.41
N ALA A 188 11.03 5.09 21.67
CA ALA A 188 12.39 4.64 21.99
C ALA A 188 12.94 5.32 23.24
N VAL A 189 12.70 6.64 23.42
CA VAL A 189 13.08 7.40 24.62
C VAL A 189 12.38 6.83 25.85
N GLN A 190 11.08 6.56 25.75
CA GLN A 190 10.32 5.98 26.86
C GLN A 190 10.85 4.59 27.21
N PHE A 191 11.09 3.73 26.22
CA PHE A 191 11.65 2.40 26.45
C PHE A 191 13.03 2.45 27.12
N ALA A 192 13.92 3.33 26.64
CA ALA A 192 15.26 3.50 27.24
C ALA A 192 15.15 3.90 28.71
N LYS A 193 14.28 4.89 29.02
CA LYS A 193 14.03 5.34 30.41
C LYS A 193 13.51 4.20 31.31
N ASP A 194 12.52 3.44 30.82
CA ASP A 194 11.89 2.36 31.59
C ASP A 194 12.85 1.17 31.82
N SER A 195 13.83 0.97 30.92
CA SER A 195 14.87 -0.07 31.03
C SER A 195 16.15 0.38 31.78
N GLY A 196 16.18 1.61 32.26
CA GLY A 196 17.35 2.17 32.94
C GLY A 196 18.56 2.46 32.01
N ALA A 197 18.29 2.54 30.69
CA ALA A 197 19.29 2.84 29.68
C ALA A 197 19.13 4.26 29.12
N THR A 198 20.12 4.74 28.38
CA THR A 198 20.04 5.99 27.61
C THR A 198 19.93 5.69 26.13
N LEU A 199 19.10 6.50 25.40
CA LEU A 199 18.93 6.35 23.97
C LEU A 199 20.16 6.83 23.21
N GLY A 200 20.75 5.96 22.38
CA GLY A 200 21.83 6.27 21.47
C GLY A 200 21.39 6.78 20.10
N GLY A 201 22.32 6.73 19.15
CA GLY A 201 22.03 7.07 17.74
C GLY A 201 21.13 6.05 17.05
N ILE A 202 20.67 6.40 15.84
CA ILE A 202 19.97 5.46 14.97
C ILE A 202 20.97 4.40 14.48
N ARG A 203 20.60 3.13 14.64
CA ARG A 203 21.31 1.99 14.06
C ARG A 203 20.81 1.68 12.66
N ASN A 204 19.50 1.63 12.52
CA ASN A 204 18.83 1.35 11.25
C ASN A 204 17.45 2.03 11.22
N ALA A 205 17.02 2.44 10.05
CA ALA A 205 15.67 3.00 9.86
C ALA A 205 15.07 2.45 8.59
N ASN A 206 13.84 1.98 8.68
CA ASN A 206 13.07 1.51 7.56
C ASN A 206 11.71 2.22 7.54
N GLN A 207 11.46 2.93 6.45
CA GLN A 207 10.15 3.49 6.17
C GLN A 207 9.27 2.39 5.59
N GLY A 208 8.20 2.05 6.30
CA GLY A 208 7.19 1.11 5.80
C GLY A 208 6.36 1.68 4.66
N VAL A 209 5.48 0.85 4.13
CA VAL A 209 4.55 1.22 3.07
C VAL A 209 3.54 2.23 3.60
N VAL A 210 3.24 3.25 2.79
CA VAL A 210 2.08 4.13 3.02
C VAL A 210 0.84 3.39 2.55
N SER A 211 -0.14 3.24 3.41
CA SER A 211 -1.43 2.63 3.08
C SER A 211 -2.53 3.70 3.02
N ILE A 212 -3.39 3.58 2.02
CA ILE A 212 -4.63 4.33 1.91
C ILE A 212 -5.76 3.30 1.98
N SER A 213 -6.72 3.54 2.84
CA SER A 213 -7.91 2.69 2.99
C SER A 213 -9.13 3.58 3.26
N ASP A 214 -10.30 3.03 3.08
CA ASP A 214 -11.52 3.72 3.53
C ASP A 214 -11.47 3.91 5.04
N ARG A 215 -11.96 5.06 5.52
CA ARG A 215 -12.07 5.30 6.95
C ARG A 215 -13.00 4.30 7.60
N ASP A 216 -14.13 4.02 6.96
CA ASP A 216 -15.15 3.07 7.36
C ASP A 216 -16.02 2.67 6.15
N GLN A 217 -16.83 1.60 6.33
CA GLN A 217 -17.69 1.08 5.26
C GLN A 217 -18.83 2.02 4.85
N GLY A 218 -19.24 2.93 5.73
CA GLY A 218 -20.32 3.88 5.46
C GLY A 218 -19.89 5.17 4.79
N SER A 219 -18.58 5.38 4.66
CA SER A 219 -18.00 6.63 4.15
C SER A 219 -16.84 6.35 3.20
N PRO A 220 -17.08 5.69 2.06
CA PRO A 220 -15.99 5.29 1.13
C PRO A 220 -15.27 6.49 0.52
N GLN A 221 -15.87 7.68 0.51
CA GLN A 221 -15.28 8.94 0.07
C GLN A 221 -14.30 9.52 1.10
N VAL A 222 -14.27 9.02 2.35
CA VAL A 222 -13.32 9.47 3.36
C VAL A 222 -12.23 8.44 3.51
N LYS A 223 -10.99 8.84 3.28
CA LYS A 223 -9.83 7.96 3.30
C LYS A 223 -9.00 8.16 4.55
N LYS A 224 -8.40 7.06 5.01
CA LYS A 224 -7.39 7.05 6.06
C LYS A 224 -6.04 6.73 5.44
N VAL A 225 -5.14 7.70 5.46
CA VAL A 225 -3.75 7.53 5.03
C VAL A 225 -2.92 7.23 6.27
N ARG A 226 -2.19 6.12 6.25
CA ARG A 226 -1.34 5.67 7.37
C ARG A 226 0.07 5.41 6.90
N VAL A 227 1.04 5.87 7.70
CA VAL A 227 2.47 5.58 7.56
C VAL A 227 2.96 4.88 8.81
N VAL A 228 3.82 3.88 8.63
CA VAL A 228 4.54 3.23 9.73
C VAL A 228 6.02 3.31 9.44
N THR A 229 6.80 3.79 10.41
CA THR A 229 8.27 3.82 10.36
C THR A 229 8.81 2.90 11.43
N THR A 230 9.74 2.03 11.07
CA THR A 230 10.46 1.17 12.02
C THR A 230 11.87 1.70 12.17
N VAL A 231 12.29 1.96 13.41
CA VAL A 231 13.63 2.50 13.70
C VAL A 231 14.29 1.67 14.79
N GLU A 232 15.56 1.36 14.58
CA GLU A 232 16.43 0.74 15.57
C GLU A 232 17.37 1.80 16.16
N TYR A 233 17.37 1.90 17.47
CA TYR A 233 18.26 2.80 18.20
C TYR A 233 19.22 2.00 19.09
N PHE A 234 20.47 2.41 19.13
CA PHE A 234 21.39 1.88 20.13
C PHE A 234 20.93 2.26 21.54
N LEU A 235 21.16 1.36 22.49
CA LEU A 235 21.01 1.61 23.93
C LEU A 235 22.38 1.68 24.58
N ARG A 236 22.53 2.66 25.46
CA ARG A 236 23.74 2.88 26.26
C ARG A 236 23.38 2.80 27.74
N ASP A 237 24.27 2.20 28.51
CA ASP A 237 24.17 2.16 29.98
C ASP A 237 24.41 3.53 30.58
#